data_217e001962054b3718d02938ce583759
#
_entry.id   217e001962054b3718d02938ce583759
#
_cell.length_a   1.000
_cell.length_b   1.000
_cell.length_c   1.000
_cell.angle_alpha   90.00
_cell.angle_beta   90.00
_cell.angle_gamma   90.00
#
_symmetry.space_group_name_H-M   'P 1'
#
loop_
_entity.id
_entity.type
_entity.pdbx_description
1 polymer ?
#
loop_
_entity_poly.entity_id
_entity_poly.type
_entity_poly.pdbx_seq_one_letter_code
_entity_poly.pdbx_strand_id
1 'polypeptide(L)'
;MERIFGRPIVTQEEMRARIRELGKQITTDYTGKDFVLVGVLKGAYAFYADLARAIRIPMRVDFLMVKSEGARKKTSGKAKKVKVVTELTEDIKGKDVLLIEDIVDSGLTVQHLVKTLAKKKPRSIKVCTLLSKPDRRTINVAIDYVGFKIPNKYVVGYGLDYQQKYRNLPYLAVLDLEGEEDQE
;
A
#
# COMPACT_ATOMS: atom_id res chain seq x y z
N MET A 1 7.85 20.48 17.53
CA MET A 1 8.83 20.24 16.43
C MET A 1 8.71 18.79 15.99
N GLU A 2 8.42 18.54 14.71
CA GLU A 2 8.31 17.15 14.22
C GLU A 2 9.65 16.44 14.34
N ARG A 3 9.72 15.34 15.07
CA ARG A 3 10.94 14.55 15.21
C ARG A 3 10.72 13.13 14.71
N ILE A 4 11.66 12.63 13.91
CA ILE A 4 11.75 11.21 13.58
C ILE A 4 12.50 10.57 14.75
N PHE A 5 11.82 9.71 15.50
CA PHE A 5 12.35 9.15 16.74
C PHE A 5 12.91 7.74 16.57
N GLY A 6 14.08 7.54 17.18
CA GLY A 6 14.64 6.23 17.45
C GLY A 6 15.22 5.51 16.25
N ARG A 7 15.44 4.21 16.43
CA ARG A 7 15.88 3.32 15.35
C ARG A 7 14.74 3.12 14.36
N PRO A 8 15.04 2.94 13.05
CA PRO A 8 14.04 2.52 12.08
C PRO A 8 13.25 1.31 12.60
N ILE A 9 11.92 1.31 12.43
CA ILE A 9 11.09 0.13 12.73
C ILE A 9 11.27 -0.97 11.68
N VAL A 10 11.66 -0.58 10.47
CA VAL A 10 12.12 -1.47 9.41
C VAL A 10 13.30 -0.78 8.73
N THR A 11 14.44 -1.41 8.75
CA THR A 11 15.66 -0.92 8.10
C THR A 11 15.59 -1.09 6.59
N GLN A 12 16.49 -0.42 5.87
CA GLN A 12 16.60 -0.57 4.43
C GLN A 12 16.97 -2.00 4.01
N GLU A 13 17.81 -2.67 4.79
CA GLU A 13 18.25 -4.04 4.56
C GLU A 13 17.09 -5.04 4.73
N GLU A 14 16.33 -4.93 5.80
CA GLU A 14 15.12 -5.74 6.04
C GLU A 14 14.10 -5.53 4.94
N MET A 15 13.89 -4.27 4.54
CA MET A 15 13.00 -3.92 3.43
C MET A 15 13.40 -4.62 2.14
N ARG A 16 14.68 -4.49 1.75
CA ARG A 16 15.22 -5.12 0.55
C ARG A 16 15.13 -6.65 0.60
N ALA A 17 15.39 -7.26 1.75
CA ALA A 17 15.27 -8.70 1.94
C ALA A 17 13.82 -9.15 1.72
N ARG A 18 12.86 -8.49 2.39
CA ARG A 18 11.45 -8.83 2.29
C ARG A 18 10.88 -8.65 0.89
N ILE A 19 11.27 -7.60 0.19
CA ILE A 19 10.84 -7.34 -1.19
C ILE A 19 11.35 -8.44 -2.14
N ARG A 20 12.58 -8.92 -1.95
CA ARG A 20 13.09 -10.05 -2.75
C ARG A 20 12.29 -11.34 -2.50
N GLU A 21 11.90 -11.62 -1.26
CA GLU A 21 11.06 -12.77 -0.93
C GLU A 21 9.68 -12.66 -1.61
N LEU A 22 9.02 -11.50 -1.47
CA LEU A 22 7.74 -11.24 -2.13
C LEU A 22 7.85 -11.35 -3.65
N GLY A 23 8.90 -10.77 -4.25
CA GLY A 23 9.14 -10.86 -5.68
C GLY A 23 9.31 -12.31 -6.17
N LYS A 24 10.03 -13.15 -5.40
CA LYS A 24 10.16 -14.59 -5.69
C LYS A 24 8.81 -15.30 -5.60
N GLN A 25 8.04 -15.08 -4.55
CA GLN A 25 6.73 -15.68 -4.35
C GLN A 25 5.77 -15.28 -5.50
N ILE A 26 5.68 -13.99 -5.81
CA ILE A 26 4.84 -13.48 -6.90
C ILE A 26 5.28 -14.05 -8.25
N THR A 27 6.58 -14.13 -8.51
CA THR A 27 7.12 -14.76 -9.71
C THR A 27 6.60 -16.17 -9.88
N THR A 28 6.66 -17.00 -8.82
CA THR A 28 6.15 -18.38 -8.84
C THR A 28 4.64 -18.42 -9.09
N ASP A 29 3.87 -17.60 -8.36
CA ASP A 29 2.40 -17.61 -8.40
C ASP A 29 1.82 -17.10 -9.73
N TYR A 30 2.58 -16.26 -10.46
CA TYR A 30 2.14 -15.62 -11.68
C TYR A 30 2.85 -16.14 -12.96
N THR A 31 3.76 -17.10 -12.83
CA THR A 31 4.38 -17.75 -14.00
C THR A 31 3.30 -18.32 -14.94
N GLY A 32 3.40 -17.97 -16.22
CA GLY A 32 2.46 -18.37 -17.24
C GLY A 32 1.12 -17.61 -17.26
N LYS A 33 0.97 -16.58 -16.43
CA LYS A 33 -0.24 -15.74 -16.38
C LYS A 33 0.00 -14.41 -17.11
N ASP A 34 -1.05 -13.92 -17.77
CA ASP A 34 -1.11 -12.55 -18.25
C ASP A 34 -1.63 -11.67 -17.09
N PHE A 35 -0.75 -10.89 -16.49
CA PHE A 35 -1.13 -10.07 -15.32
C PHE A 35 -0.65 -8.62 -15.41
N VAL A 36 -1.37 -7.79 -14.69
CA VAL A 36 -1.11 -6.35 -14.58
C VAL A 36 -0.77 -6.02 -13.11
N LEU A 37 0.39 -5.44 -12.89
CA LEU A 37 0.79 -4.88 -11.61
C LEU A 37 0.23 -3.46 -11.51
N VAL A 38 -0.66 -3.21 -10.56
CA VAL A 38 -1.34 -1.92 -10.40
C VAL A 38 -0.90 -1.27 -9.09
N GLY A 39 -0.17 -0.15 -9.17
CA GLY A 39 0.31 0.60 -8.02
C GLY A 39 -0.66 1.70 -7.58
N VAL A 40 -0.85 1.87 -6.27
CA VAL A 40 -1.67 2.94 -5.71
C VAL A 40 -0.79 4.13 -5.33
N LEU A 41 -0.90 5.21 -6.08
CA LEU A 41 -0.13 6.43 -5.86
C LEU A 41 -0.81 7.34 -4.82
N LYS A 42 -0.03 8.10 -4.00
CA LYS A 42 1.44 8.26 -4.10
C LYS A 42 2.22 7.29 -3.20
N GLY A 43 1.65 6.82 -2.09
CA GLY A 43 2.38 6.13 -1.02
C GLY A 43 3.15 4.90 -1.49
N ALA A 44 2.57 4.11 -2.39
CA ALA A 44 3.18 2.85 -2.82
C ALA A 44 4.35 2.99 -3.82
N TYR A 45 4.70 4.21 -4.29
CA TYR A 45 5.63 4.37 -5.43
C TYR A 45 6.99 3.68 -5.22
N ALA A 46 7.57 3.81 -4.02
CA ALA A 46 8.88 3.22 -3.72
C ALA A 46 8.80 1.69 -3.64
N PHE A 47 7.84 1.18 -2.88
CA PHE A 47 7.58 -0.25 -2.77
C PHE A 47 7.27 -0.87 -4.13
N TYR A 48 6.38 -0.24 -4.91
CA TYR A 48 6.02 -0.69 -6.24
C TYR A 48 7.24 -0.83 -7.16
N ALA A 49 8.09 0.19 -7.20
CA ALA A 49 9.26 0.20 -8.07
C ALA A 49 10.27 -0.90 -7.71
N ASP A 50 10.50 -1.14 -6.42
CA ASP A 50 11.42 -2.17 -5.97
C ASP A 50 10.82 -3.57 -6.14
N LEU A 51 9.53 -3.76 -5.86
CA LEU A 51 8.83 -5.02 -6.05
C LEU A 51 8.78 -5.41 -7.55
N ALA A 52 8.44 -4.46 -8.42
CA ALA A 52 8.40 -4.69 -9.87
C ALA A 52 9.75 -5.21 -10.39
N ARG A 53 10.86 -4.64 -9.91
CA ARG A 53 12.22 -5.11 -10.26
C ARG A 53 12.58 -6.45 -9.63
N ALA A 54 11.94 -6.85 -8.53
CA ALA A 54 12.17 -8.14 -7.87
C ALA A 54 11.40 -9.30 -8.53
N ILE A 55 10.32 -9.01 -9.24
CA ILE A 55 9.55 -10.00 -10.04
C ILE A 55 10.33 -10.35 -11.30
N ARG A 56 10.46 -11.64 -11.61
CA ARG A 56 11.34 -12.16 -12.67
C ARG A 56 10.59 -12.71 -13.90
N ILE A 57 9.36 -12.27 -14.10
CA ILE A 57 8.54 -12.61 -15.28
C ILE A 57 8.04 -11.33 -15.96
N PRO A 58 7.77 -11.38 -17.28
CA PRO A 58 7.13 -10.26 -17.97
C PRO A 58 5.78 -9.92 -17.36
N MET A 59 5.49 -8.63 -17.24
CA MET A 59 4.22 -8.12 -16.70
C MET A 59 3.91 -6.76 -17.32
N ARG A 60 2.63 -6.37 -17.29
CA ARG A 60 2.21 -4.99 -17.53
C ARG A 60 2.23 -4.22 -16.23
N VAL A 61 2.42 -2.91 -16.33
CA VAL A 61 2.46 -1.99 -15.20
C VAL A 61 1.46 -0.87 -15.40
N ASP A 62 0.75 -0.51 -14.34
CA ASP A 62 -0.18 0.62 -14.36
C ASP A 62 -0.34 1.22 -12.96
N PHE A 63 -1.01 2.36 -12.86
CA PHE A 63 -1.15 3.10 -11.61
C PHE A 63 -2.56 3.65 -11.44
N LEU A 64 -3.01 3.67 -10.19
CA LEU A 64 -4.19 4.40 -9.76
C LEU A 64 -3.78 5.51 -8.79
N MET A 65 -4.35 6.68 -8.93
CA MET A 65 -4.24 7.73 -7.92
C MET A 65 -5.55 7.81 -7.15
N VAL A 66 -5.44 7.77 -5.82
CA VAL A 66 -6.57 7.91 -4.91
C VAL A 66 -6.46 9.15 -4.05
N LYS A 67 -7.58 9.76 -3.75
CA LYS A 67 -7.70 10.83 -2.75
C LYS A 67 -8.67 10.38 -1.67
N SER A 68 -8.28 10.57 -0.42
CA SER A 68 -9.17 10.42 0.73
C SER A 68 -9.86 11.76 0.99
N GLU A 69 -11.16 11.82 0.78
CA GLU A 69 -11.97 13.00 1.11
C GLU A 69 -12.37 12.94 2.59
N GLY A 70 -12.09 14.00 3.33
CA GLY A 70 -12.55 14.15 4.72
C GLY A 70 -11.48 14.14 5.82
N ALA A 71 -10.18 14.12 5.48
CA ALA A 71 -9.10 14.10 6.47
C ALA A 71 -8.88 15.43 7.25
N ARG A 72 -9.63 16.50 6.96
CA ARG A 72 -9.39 17.84 7.55
C ARG A 72 -10.38 18.30 8.62
N LYS A 73 -11.43 17.53 8.96
CA LYS A 73 -12.34 17.91 10.06
C LYS A 73 -12.61 16.73 10.99
N LYS A 74 -12.10 16.82 12.21
CA LYS A 74 -12.33 15.89 13.34
C LYS A 74 -13.79 15.86 13.86
N THR A 75 -14.77 16.41 13.15
CA THR A 75 -16.10 16.70 13.72
C THR A 75 -17.30 16.09 13.01
N SER A 76 -17.13 15.06 12.24
CA SER A 76 -18.32 14.31 11.82
C SER A 76 -17.94 12.85 11.56
N GLY A 77 -18.60 11.91 12.27
CA GLY A 77 -18.44 10.46 12.14
C GLY A 77 -18.79 9.88 10.77
N LYS A 78 -18.51 10.62 9.68
CA LYS A 78 -18.70 10.15 8.31
C LYS A 78 -17.47 9.37 7.86
N ALA A 79 -17.68 8.15 7.42
CA ALA A 79 -16.67 7.29 6.84
C ALA A 79 -15.85 8.06 5.76
N LYS A 80 -14.52 7.95 5.80
CA LYS A 80 -13.63 8.51 4.78
C LYS A 80 -14.07 8.01 3.40
N LYS A 81 -14.49 8.91 2.52
CA LYS A 81 -14.77 8.56 1.13
C LYS A 81 -13.43 8.47 0.38
N VAL A 82 -13.22 7.35 -0.28
CA VAL A 82 -12.09 7.14 -1.19
C VAL A 82 -12.56 7.46 -2.60
N LYS A 83 -11.85 8.34 -3.30
CA LYS A 83 -12.11 8.69 -4.69
C LYS A 83 -10.93 8.29 -5.55
N VAL A 84 -11.17 7.50 -6.58
CA VAL A 84 -10.20 7.24 -7.63
C VAL A 84 -10.14 8.47 -8.54
N VAL A 85 -8.92 8.99 -8.75
CA VAL A 85 -8.68 10.24 -9.49
C VAL A 85 -8.24 9.97 -10.92
N THR A 86 -7.50 8.87 -11.14
CA THR A 86 -7.05 8.45 -12.47
C THR A 86 -7.62 7.08 -12.81
N GLU A 87 -7.92 6.85 -14.07
CA GLU A 87 -8.26 5.52 -14.57
C GLU A 87 -7.01 4.74 -14.96
N LEU A 88 -7.15 3.40 -15.02
CA LEU A 88 -6.12 2.55 -15.62
C LEU A 88 -6.03 2.82 -17.12
N THR A 89 -4.80 2.83 -17.61
CA THR A 89 -4.50 2.89 -19.06
C THR A 89 -4.50 1.50 -19.70
N GLU A 90 -4.21 0.47 -18.92
CA GLU A 90 -4.26 -0.94 -19.33
C GLU A 90 -5.68 -1.49 -19.26
N ASP A 91 -6.09 -2.22 -20.29
CA ASP A 91 -7.30 -3.05 -20.20
C ASP A 91 -7.02 -4.29 -19.38
N ILE A 92 -7.71 -4.40 -18.24
CA ILE A 92 -7.57 -5.51 -17.30
C ILE A 92 -8.62 -6.62 -17.47
N LYS A 93 -9.51 -6.50 -18.46
CA LYS A 93 -10.54 -7.52 -18.70
C LYS A 93 -9.92 -8.88 -18.99
N GLY A 94 -10.32 -9.89 -18.21
CA GLY A 94 -9.84 -11.26 -18.33
C GLY A 94 -8.38 -11.49 -17.90
N LYS A 95 -7.67 -10.47 -17.43
CA LYS A 95 -6.31 -10.57 -16.89
C LYS A 95 -6.30 -10.73 -15.39
N ASP A 96 -5.21 -11.23 -14.85
CA ASP A 96 -4.97 -11.21 -13.40
C ASP A 96 -4.45 -9.83 -12.99
N VAL A 97 -4.94 -9.31 -11.87
CA VAL A 97 -4.51 -8.02 -11.32
C VAL A 97 -3.84 -8.24 -9.97
N LEU A 98 -2.67 -7.65 -9.80
CA LEU A 98 -2.01 -7.54 -8.49
C LEU A 98 -1.98 -6.07 -8.08
N LEU A 99 -2.83 -5.72 -7.10
CA LEU A 99 -2.94 -4.37 -6.54
C LEU A 99 -1.87 -4.18 -5.48
N ILE A 100 -1.06 -3.12 -5.62
CA ILE A 100 0.05 -2.80 -4.70
C ILE A 100 -0.29 -1.57 -3.89
N GLU A 101 -0.30 -1.74 -2.57
CA GLU A 101 -0.54 -0.69 -1.57
C GLU A 101 0.69 -0.49 -0.67
N ASP A 102 0.88 0.72 -0.19
CA ASP A 102 1.89 1.03 0.83
C ASP A 102 1.48 0.51 2.20
N ILE A 103 0.26 0.80 2.62
CA ILE A 103 -0.24 0.41 3.94
C ILE A 103 -1.74 0.08 3.92
N VAL A 104 -2.10 -1.02 4.54
CA VAL A 104 -3.51 -1.35 4.79
C VAL A 104 -3.80 -1.15 6.29
N ASP A 105 -4.49 -0.05 6.58
CA ASP A 105 -4.97 0.33 7.91
C ASP A 105 -6.39 -0.23 8.13
N SER A 106 -7.44 0.54 7.98
CA SER A 106 -8.84 0.11 8.17
C SER A 106 -9.34 -0.90 7.12
N GLY A 107 -8.73 -0.95 5.95
CA GLY A 107 -9.14 -1.77 4.81
C GLY A 107 -10.12 -1.07 3.84
N LEU A 108 -10.63 0.11 4.18
CA LEU A 108 -11.60 0.84 3.36
C LEU A 108 -11.10 1.13 1.94
N THR A 109 -9.86 1.59 1.81
CA THR A 109 -9.26 1.91 0.50
C THR A 109 -9.17 0.67 -0.37
N VAL A 110 -8.60 -0.41 0.16
CA VAL A 110 -8.48 -1.68 -0.57
C VAL A 110 -9.84 -2.21 -1.00
N GLN A 111 -10.83 -2.23 -0.09
CA GLN A 111 -12.19 -2.68 -0.43
C GLN A 111 -12.79 -1.85 -1.57
N HIS A 112 -12.64 -0.52 -1.51
CA HIS A 112 -13.14 0.38 -2.56
C HIS A 112 -12.46 0.11 -3.90
N LEU A 113 -11.13 -0.04 -3.90
CA LEU A 113 -10.35 -0.29 -5.11
C LEU A 113 -10.66 -1.65 -5.73
N VAL A 114 -10.73 -2.71 -4.92
CA VAL A 114 -11.09 -4.06 -5.40
C VAL A 114 -12.50 -4.04 -6.03
N LYS A 115 -13.48 -3.39 -5.38
CA LYS A 115 -14.84 -3.24 -5.94
C LYS A 115 -14.83 -2.44 -7.26
N THR A 116 -13.99 -1.42 -7.37
CA THR A 116 -13.89 -0.58 -8.57
C THR A 116 -13.25 -1.35 -9.72
N LEU A 117 -12.13 -2.04 -9.45
CA LEU A 117 -11.45 -2.86 -10.46
C LEU A 117 -12.29 -4.05 -10.92
N ALA A 118 -13.05 -4.68 -10.02
CA ALA A 118 -13.94 -5.80 -10.35
C ALA A 118 -14.98 -5.47 -11.43
N LYS A 119 -15.42 -4.20 -11.51
CA LYS A 119 -16.35 -3.74 -12.56
C LYS A 119 -15.76 -3.86 -13.97
N LYS A 120 -14.43 -3.83 -14.09
CA LYS A 120 -13.69 -4.00 -15.36
C LYS A 120 -13.49 -5.49 -15.75
N LYS A 121 -14.08 -6.43 -14.95
CA LYS A 121 -14.09 -7.88 -15.20
C LYS A 121 -12.71 -8.52 -15.38
N PRO A 122 -11.74 -8.28 -14.47
CA PRO A 122 -10.50 -9.03 -14.47
C PRO A 122 -10.76 -10.52 -14.15
N ARG A 123 -9.82 -11.39 -14.47
CA ARG A 123 -9.88 -12.82 -14.13
C ARG A 123 -9.72 -13.03 -12.63
N SER A 124 -8.81 -12.29 -12.02
CA SER A 124 -8.60 -12.26 -10.55
C SER A 124 -8.09 -10.91 -10.10
N ILE A 125 -8.28 -10.61 -8.81
CA ILE A 125 -7.63 -9.47 -8.15
C ILE A 125 -7.02 -10.01 -6.86
N LYS A 126 -5.71 -9.85 -6.72
CA LYS A 126 -4.97 -10.08 -5.47
C LYS A 126 -4.37 -8.78 -4.96
N VAL A 127 -4.10 -8.73 -3.66
CA VAL A 127 -3.59 -7.54 -2.97
C VAL A 127 -2.24 -7.84 -2.35
N CYS A 128 -1.27 -6.98 -2.63
CA CYS A 128 0.03 -6.96 -1.98
C CYS A 128 0.21 -5.62 -1.27
N THR A 129 0.56 -5.65 0.01
CA THR A 129 0.85 -4.44 0.78
C THR A 129 2.21 -4.51 1.42
N LEU A 130 2.91 -3.37 1.49
CA LEU A 130 4.15 -3.27 2.24
C LEU A 130 3.88 -3.39 3.73
N LEU A 131 2.89 -2.65 4.23
CA LEU A 131 2.54 -2.60 5.65
C LEU A 131 1.10 -3.02 5.90
N SER A 132 0.87 -3.76 6.97
CA SER A 132 -0.46 -4.08 7.48
C SER A 132 -0.55 -3.72 8.96
N LYS A 133 -1.64 -3.04 9.35
CA LYS A 133 -2.03 -2.77 10.74
C LYS A 133 -3.25 -3.62 11.09
N PRO A 134 -3.09 -4.87 11.55
CA PRO A 134 -4.23 -5.76 11.83
C PRO A 134 -5.20 -5.17 12.86
N ASP A 135 -4.67 -4.53 13.91
CA ASP A 135 -5.45 -3.97 15.03
C ASP A 135 -6.33 -2.77 14.62
N ARG A 136 -6.02 -2.15 13.48
CA ARG A 136 -6.81 -1.03 12.92
C ARG A 136 -7.86 -1.49 11.91
N ARG A 137 -7.96 -2.78 11.65
CA ARG A 137 -8.85 -3.32 10.65
C ARG A 137 -10.31 -3.18 11.06
N THR A 138 -11.07 -2.38 10.35
CA THR A 138 -12.53 -2.22 10.54
C THR A 138 -13.34 -2.99 9.51
N ILE A 139 -12.71 -3.37 8.39
CA ILE A 139 -13.33 -4.12 7.31
C ILE A 139 -12.45 -5.32 6.97
N ASN A 140 -13.06 -6.50 6.91
CA ASN A 140 -12.35 -7.69 6.46
C ASN A 140 -12.06 -7.58 4.95
N VAL A 141 -10.78 -7.49 4.61
CA VAL A 141 -10.28 -7.51 3.23
C VAL A 141 -9.20 -8.57 3.11
N ALA A 142 -9.25 -9.34 2.05
CA ALA A 142 -8.20 -10.29 1.73
C ALA A 142 -6.93 -9.53 1.34
N ILE A 143 -5.81 -9.90 1.95
CA ILE A 143 -4.47 -9.44 1.57
C ILE A 143 -3.65 -10.68 1.30
N ASP A 144 -3.24 -10.86 0.05
CA ASP A 144 -2.59 -12.10 -0.40
C ASP A 144 -1.09 -12.09 -0.07
N TYR A 145 -0.47 -10.91 -0.10
CA TYR A 145 0.95 -10.74 0.19
C TYR A 145 1.15 -9.57 1.15
N VAL A 146 1.85 -9.81 2.25
CA VAL A 146 2.12 -8.80 3.28
C VAL A 146 3.63 -8.67 3.46
N GLY A 147 4.14 -7.46 3.34
CA GLY A 147 5.53 -7.17 3.68
C GLY A 147 5.76 -7.31 5.18
N PHE A 148 5.24 -6.36 5.95
CA PHE A 148 5.40 -6.33 7.40
C PHE A 148 4.07 -6.07 8.11
N LYS A 149 3.86 -6.73 9.24
CA LYS A 149 2.82 -6.34 10.19
C LYS A 149 3.41 -5.37 11.19
N ILE A 150 2.76 -4.24 11.41
CA ILE A 150 3.22 -3.20 12.33
C ILE A 150 2.12 -2.83 13.33
N PRO A 151 2.48 -2.36 14.55
CA PRO A 151 1.53 -1.86 15.51
C PRO A 151 0.86 -0.56 15.04
N ASN A 152 -0.14 -0.10 15.79
CA ASN A 152 -0.83 1.16 15.51
C ASN A 152 0.04 2.37 15.89
N LYS A 153 1.07 2.66 15.09
CA LYS A 153 1.92 3.85 15.19
C LYS A 153 1.90 4.62 13.89
N TYR A 154 2.10 5.94 13.96
CA TYR A 154 2.26 6.74 12.75
C TYR A 154 3.65 6.48 12.18
N VAL A 155 3.72 6.07 10.92
CA VAL A 155 4.98 5.71 10.25
C VAL A 155 5.20 6.54 9.00
N VAL A 156 6.44 6.89 8.74
CA VAL A 156 6.89 7.65 7.58
C VAL A 156 8.08 6.97 6.92
N GLY A 157 8.37 7.35 5.70
CA GLY A 157 9.47 6.83 4.90
C GLY A 157 9.03 5.79 3.88
N TYR A 158 9.91 5.50 2.96
CA TYR A 158 9.72 4.53 1.88
C TYR A 158 8.39 4.68 1.11
N GLY A 159 8.06 5.95 0.80
CA GLY A 159 6.82 6.32 0.12
C GLY A 159 5.75 6.90 1.04
N LEU A 160 5.69 6.51 2.31
CA LEU A 160 4.75 7.05 3.28
C LEU A 160 5.16 8.45 3.73
N ASP A 161 4.16 9.29 4.02
CA ASP A 161 4.39 10.69 4.34
C ASP A 161 3.72 11.18 5.62
N TYR A 162 4.25 12.31 6.06
CA TYR A 162 3.55 13.25 6.91
C TYR A 162 3.60 14.63 6.25
N GLN A 163 2.43 15.23 6.00
CA GLN A 163 2.30 16.53 5.32
C GLN A 163 3.10 16.64 4.00
N GLN A 164 3.09 15.58 3.19
CA GLN A 164 3.83 15.42 1.93
C GLN A 164 5.37 15.38 2.08
N LYS A 165 5.90 15.24 3.29
CA LYS A 165 7.33 15.10 3.59
C LYS A 165 7.69 13.66 3.95
N TYR A 166 8.98 13.33 4.02
CA TYR A 166 9.58 12.07 4.48
C TYR A 166 9.42 10.86 3.56
N ARG A 167 8.72 10.96 2.43
CA ARG A 167 8.58 9.84 1.47
C ARG A 167 9.90 9.30 0.93
N ASN A 168 10.94 10.14 0.92
CA ASN A 168 12.27 9.85 0.38
C ASN A 168 13.19 9.06 1.33
N LEU A 169 12.80 8.85 2.59
CA LEU A 169 13.60 8.06 3.51
C LEU A 169 13.69 6.61 3.01
N PRO A 170 14.89 5.98 3.02
CA PRO A 170 15.05 4.61 2.51
C PRO A 170 14.66 3.53 3.52
N TYR A 171 14.10 3.91 4.65
CA TYR A 171 13.66 3.06 5.76
C TYR A 171 12.30 3.54 6.27
N LEU A 172 11.71 2.78 7.18
CA LEU A 172 10.48 3.17 7.88
C LEU A 172 10.81 3.60 9.31
N ALA A 173 10.28 4.74 9.70
CA ALA A 173 10.42 5.26 11.06
C ALA A 173 9.07 5.64 11.66
N VAL A 174 8.97 5.59 12.99
CA VAL A 174 7.84 6.16 13.71
C VAL A 174 8.00 7.67 13.74
N LEU A 175 6.94 8.38 13.43
CA LEU A 175 6.84 9.81 13.64
C LEU A 175 6.13 10.05 14.96
N ASP A 176 6.84 10.68 15.90
CA ASP A 176 6.24 11.14 17.14
C ASP A 176 5.72 12.57 16.93
N LEU A 177 4.42 12.71 17.07
CA LEU A 177 3.76 14.00 17.00
C LEU A 177 3.66 14.50 18.44
N GLU A 178 4.63 15.33 18.88
CA GLU A 178 4.58 15.94 20.22
C GLU A 178 3.17 16.50 20.49
N GLY A 179 2.44 15.90 21.44
CA GLY A 179 1.13 16.35 21.88
C GLY A 179 -0.06 15.43 21.64
N GLU A 180 0.10 14.28 20.99
CA GLU A 180 -0.89 13.22 21.08
C GLU A 180 -0.49 12.30 22.25
N GLU A 181 -0.94 12.66 23.46
CA GLU A 181 -0.89 11.78 24.62
C GLU A 181 -1.52 10.43 24.25
N ASP A 182 -0.81 9.35 24.60
CA ASP A 182 -1.33 7.99 24.58
C ASP A 182 -2.67 7.97 25.34
N GLN A 183 -3.78 8.07 24.62
CA GLN A 183 -5.08 7.73 25.19
C GLN A 183 -5.17 6.20 25.12
N GLU A 184 -4.93 5.61 26.31
CA GLU A 184 -5.20 4.21 26.63
C GLU A 184 -6.63 3.77 26.24
#